data_332cddda1a60db587ffd85ee5365564b
#
_entry.id   332cddda1a60db587ffd85ee5365564b
#
_cell.length_a   1.000
_cell.length_b   1.000
_cell.length_c   1.000
_cell.angle_alpha   90.00
_cell.angle_beta   90.00
_cell.angle_gamma   90.00
#
_symmetry.space_group_name_H-M   'P 1'
#
loop_
_entity.id
_entity.type
_entity.pdbx_description
1 polymer ?
#
loop_
_entity_poly.entity_id
_entity_poly.type
_entity_poly.pdbx_seq_one_letter_code
_entity_poly.pdbx_strand_id
1 'polypeptide(L)'
;MESDQLLIVGEDITETHELSEKLEYQARYDLLTDTFNRNHFEQELQKALKEVESHMRTHAMLFLDLDQLKVLNDTAGHEAGDAAIMFSAKLLEDVLPYNAVLARMGGDEFAVLMKDCTERDAVNVCRSIISTMSENPFLWDDIRLNLTCSIGIRLIDHTAASPQMVHAQADAACHAAKEEGRNRYNLYHQDDEDLRRRHLEMECVNLVHEALANDRLELFAQRILGLDENSEKMHFEILVRIKNIKGEYISPGIFMPASERYNIAHLIDRQVVGQTLSWLEQRPDIIDELGMCSINLSGHSMGNREFVEFLIDSLSDSSIPCHKICLEITETAAMSNMKQAIKFFTRIKELGCMIALDDFGSGLSSFGYLKKLPVDIVKIDGLFVRDIDVNEMDHVMVRSINDLAKQMGKHTVAEFVENTQIIDKLIELGVNYAQGYIIGRPKPLAELVEELRQEREIEQLV
;
A
#
# COMPACT_ATOMS: atom_id res chain seq x y z
N MET A 1 32.30 48.26 -59.29
CA MET A 1 30.96 47.73 -59.02
C MET A 1 31.17 46.32 -58.53
N GLU A 2 31.23 46.17 -57.19
CA GLU A 2 31.25 44.85 -56.53
C GLU A 2 29.84 44.28 -56.62
N SER A 3 29.69 43.08 -57.18
CA SER A 3 28.43 42.38 -57.24
C SER A 3 28.23 41.64 -55.94
N ASP A 4 27.29 42.12 -55.12
CA ASP A 4 26.82 41.39 -53.94
C ASP A 4 26.16 40.09 -54.38
N GLN A 5 26.76 38.97 -54.03
CA GLN A 5 26.17 37.63 -54.23
C GLN A 5 25.43 37.24 -52.96
N LEU A 6 24.14 36.99 -53.07
CA LEU A 6 23.32 36.47 -51.98
C LEU A 6 23.30 34.94 -52.03
N LEU A 7 23.84 34.28 -51.01
CA LEU A 7 23.73 32.83 -50.86
C LEU A 7 22.52 32.52 -50.00
N ILE A 8 21.52 31.83 -50.56
CA ILE A 8 20.35 31.32 -49.84
C ILE A 8 20.60 29.84 -49.59
N VAL A 9 20.69 29.48 -48.31
CA VAL A 9 20.76 28.08 -47.85
C VAL A 9 19.40 27.73 -47.31
N GLY A 10 18.74 26.74 -47.84
CA GLY A 10 17.47 26.19 -47.36
C GLY A 10 17.71 24.79 -46.78
N GLU A 11 17.20 24.53 -45.63
CA GLU A 11 17.17 23.20 -45.02
C GLU A 11 15.72 22.66 -45.12
N ASP A 12 15.57 21.41 -45.57
CA ASP A 12 14.27 20.74 -45.57
C ASP A 12 13.98 20.22 -44.17
N ILE A 13 13.04 20.86 -43.47
CA ILE A 13 12.65 20.52 -42.13
C ILE A 13 11.29 19.75 -42.06
N THR A 14 10.78 19.27 -43.21
CA THR A 14 9.47 18.65 -43.32
C THR A 14 9.35 17.44 -42.39
N GLU A 15 10.32 16.52 -42.45
CA GLU A 15 10.31 15.31 -41.59
C GLU A 15 10.40 15.67 -40.10
N THR A 16 11.21 16.66 -39.76
CA THR A 16 11.34 17.15 -38.36
C THR A 16 10.05 17.77 -37.87
N HIS A 17 9.35 18.52 -38.74
CA HIS A 17 8.07 19.15 -38.41
C HIS A 17 6.96 18.11 -38.24
N GLU A 18 6.83 17.14 -39.17
CA GLU A 18 5.86 16.05 -39.07
C GLU A 18 6.09 15.20 -37.81
N LEU A 19 7.35 14.92 -37.46
CA LEU A 19 7.69 14.18 -36.23
C LEU A 19 7.32 15.00 -35.00
N SER A 20 7.58 16.30 -34.99
CA SER A 20 7.22 17.19 -33.88
C SER A 20 5.72 17.27 -33.69
N GLU A 21 4.94 17.42 -34.76
CA GLU A 21 3.46 17.42 -34.71
C GLU A 21 2.93 16.09 -34.15
N LYS A 22 3.50 14.96 -34.59
CA LYS A 22 3.12 13.63 -34.11
C LYS A 22 3.43 13.44 -32.62
N LEU A 23 4.58 13.94 -32.17
CA LEU A 23 4.95 13.92 -30.74
C LEU A 23 4.04 14.80 -29.89
N GLU A 24 3.69 16.00 -30.39
CA GLU A 24 2.76 16.89 -29.69
C GLU A 24 1.35 16.29 -29.60
N TYR A 25 0.93 15.60 -30.66
CA TYR A 25 -0.34 14.88 -30.66
C TYR A 25 -0.34 13.74 -29.64
N GLN A 26 0.67 12.87 -29.67
CA GLN A 26 0.81 11.77 -28.71
C GLN A 26 0.94 12.25 -27.25
N ALA A 27 1.52 13.43 -27.02
CA ALA A 27 1.62 14.02 -25.68
C ALA A 27 0.25 14.42 -25.10
N ARG A 28 -0.79 14.59 -25.93
CA ARG A 28 -2.10 15.10 -25.51
C ARG A 28 -3.26 14.13 -25.71
N TYR A 29 -3.19 13.24 -26.71
CA TYR A 29 -4.31 12.39 -27.12
C TYR A 29 -4.02 10.91 -26.90
N ASP A 30 -5.07 10.13 -26.64
CA ASP A 30 -5.04 8.66 -26.63
C ASP A 30 -5.15 8.15 -28.07
N LEU A 31 -4.23 7.27 -28.47
CA LEU A 31 -4.12 6.80 -29.87
C LEU A 31 -5.26 5.88 -30.30
N LEU A 32 -5.98 5.25 -29.37
CA LEU A 32 -7.09 4.36 -29.69
C LEU A 32 -8.39 5.14 -29.88
N THR A 33 -8.66 6.11 -29.01
CA THR A 33 -9.96 6.77 -28.94
C THR A 33 -9.98 8.17 -29.52
N ASP A 34 -8.82 8.76 -29.80
CA ASP A 34 -8.67 10.15 -30.24
C ASP A 34 -9.16 11.21 -29.23
N THR A 35 -9.53 10.79 -28.02
CA THR A 35 -9.82 11.66 -26.90
C THR A 35 -8.53 12.13 -26.23
N PHE A 36 -8.60 13.10 -25.31
CA PHE A 36 -7.40 13.45 -24.55
C PHE A 36 -6.87 12.25 -23.75
N ASN A 37 -5.55 12.25 -23.50
CA ASN A 37 -4.93 11.26 -22.66
C ASN A 37 -4.92 11.73 -21.18
N ARG A 38 -4.52 10.82 -20.28
CA ARG A 38 -4.40 11.08 -18.85
C ARG A 38 -3.56 12.31 -18.52
N ASN A 39 -2.42 12.49 -19.19
CA ASN A 39 -1.51 13.60 -18.90
C ASN A 39 -2.15 14.96 -19.19
N HIS A 40 -2.85 15.08 -20.31
CA HIS A 40 -3.56 16.30 -20.64
C HIS A 40 -4.71 16.57 -19.69
N PHE A 41 -5.47 15.52 -19.31
CA PHE A 41 -6.55 15.64 -18.34
C PHE A 41 -6.07 16.16 -16.98
N GLU A 42 -4.95 15.63 -16.46
CA GLU A 42 -4.37 16.07 -15.19
C GLU A 42 -3.97 17.55 -15.22
N GLN A 43 -3.46 18.03 -16.36
CA GLN A 43 -3.13 19.46 -16.54
C GLN A 43 -4.39 20.33 -16.51
N GLU A 44 -5.48 19.91 -17.17
CA GLU A 44 -6.75 20.64 -17.19
C GLU A 44 -7.42 20.63 -15.80
N LEU A 45 -7.36 19.51 -15.08
CA LEU A 45 -7.84 19.39 -13.71
C LEU A 45 -7.08 20.32 -12.76
N GLN A 46 -5.76 20.43 -12.92
CA GLN A 46 -4.94 21.34 -12.12
C GLN A 46 -5.28 22.82 -12.40
N LYS A 47 -5.62 23.16 -13.65
CA LYS A 47 -6.11 24.51 -14.00
C LYS A 47 -7.47 24.80 -13.34
N ALA A 48 -8.40 23.84 -13.41
CA ALA A 48 -9.74 23.98 -12.82
C ALA A 48 -9.66 24.20 -11.29
N LEU A 49 -8.79 23.48 -10.59
CA LEU A 49 -8.55 23.68 -9.14
C LEU A 49 -8.08 25.12 -8.83
N LYS A 50 -7.16 25.66 -9.61
CA LYS A 50 -6.71 27.04 -9.45
C LYS A 50 -7.83 28.07 -9.73
N GLU A 51 -8.75 27.77 -10.64
CA GLU A 51 -9.91 28.62 -10.92
C GLU A 51 -10.90 28.64 -9.75
N VAL A 52 -11.10 27.50 -9.07
CA VAL A 52 -11.93 27.43 -7.85
C VAL A 52 -11.35 28.33 -6.75
N GLU A 53 -10.05 28.26 -6.51
CA GLU A 53 -9.38 29.07 -5.49
C GLU A 53 -9.50 30.58 -5.76
N SER A 54 -9.43 30.99 -7.04
CA SER A 54 -9.35 32.40 -7.42
C SER A 54 -10.71 33.07 -7.70
N HIS A 55 -11.73 32.31 -8.15
CA HIS A 55 -12.95 32.86 -8.70
C HIS A 55 -14.28 32.35 -8.11
N MET A 56 -14.23 31.50 -7.04
CA MET A 56 -15.40 30.82 -6.45
C MET A 56 -16.26 30.06 -7.48
N ARG A 57 -15.63 29.52 -8.51
CA ARG A 57 -16.30 28.68 -9.51
C ARG A 57 -16.38 27.24 -9.01
N THR A 58 -17.40 26.53 -9.47
CA THR A 58 -17.52 25.09 -9.24
C THR A 58 -17.36 24.35 -10.55
N HIS A 59 -16.65 23.23 -10.50
CA HIS A 59 -16.49 22.30 -11.62
C HIS A 59 -16.88 20.89 -11.15
N ALA A 60 -16.95 19.93 -12.05
CA ALA A 60 -17.16 18.54 -11.68
C ALA A 60 -16.21 17.63 -12.45
N MET A 61 -15.69 16.63 -11.79
CA MET A 61 -15.04 15.48 -12.40
C MET A 61 -16.00 14.31 -12.39
N LEU A 62 -16.19 13.70 -13.57
CA LEU A 62 -16.87 12.43 -13.73
C LEU A 62 -15.79 11.39 -14.03
N PHE A 63 -15.78 10.29 -13.30
CA PHE A 63 -14.94 9.13 -13.56
C PHE A 63 -15.84 7.99 -14.02
N LEU A 64 -15.56 7.43 -15.18
CA LEU A 64 -16.42 6.46 -15.85
C LEU A 64 -15.62 5.18 -16.09
N ASP A 65 -16.28 4.05 -15.92
CA ASP A 65 -15.73 2.73 -16.22
C ASP A 65 -16.77 1.93 -17.02
N LEU A 66 -16.33 1.32 -18.12
CA LEU A 66 -17.20 0.51 -18.96
C LEU A 66 -17.48 -0.85 -18.29
N ASP A 67 -18.74 -1.10 -18.00
CA ASP A 67 -19.14 -2.31 -17.30
C ASP A 67 -18.88 -3.56 -18.15
N GLN A 68 -18.21 -4.55 -17.52
CA GLN A 68 -18.02 -5.90 -18.08
C GLN A 68 -17.22 -5.98 -19.40
N LEU A 69 -16.38 -5.00 -19.74
CA LEU A 69 -15.53 -5.04 -20.95
C LEU A 69 -14.64 -6.30 -20.98
N LYS A 70 -14.21 -6.79 -19.80
CA LYS A 70 -13.45 -8.03 -19.69
C LYS A 70 -14.22 -9.24 -20.25
N VAL A 71 -15.53 -9.31 -20.00
CA VAL A 71 -16.37 -10.41 -20.51
C VAL A 71 -16.45 -10.35 -22.04
N LEU A 72 -16.52 -9.15 -22.61
CA LEU A 72 -16.46 -8.97 -24.07
C LEU A 72 -15.11 -9.42 -24.62
N ASN A 73 -14.00 -9.02 -24.01
CA ASN A 73 -12.66 -9.44 -24.41
C ASN A 73 -12.49 -10.96 -24.36
N ASP A 74 -12.97 -11.59 -23.29
CA ASP A 74 -12.87 -13.04 -23.10
C ASP A 74 -13.75 -13.82 -24.11
N THR A 75 -14.83 -13.19 -24.60
CA THR A 75 -15.81 -13.84 -25.51
C THR A 75 -15.53 -13.58 -26.97
N ALA A 76 -15.20 -12.33 -27.34
CA ALA A 76 -15.08 -11.87 -28.75
C ALA A 76 -13.65 -11.39 -29.11
N GLY A 77 -12.70 -11.48 -28.17
CA GLY A 77 -11.30 -11.09 -28.38
C GLY A 77 -11.03 -9.60 -28.13
N HIS A 78 -9.74 -9.26 -28.07
CA HIS A 78 -9.30 -7.89 -27.76
C HIS A 78 -9.67 -6.86 -28.83
N GLU A 79 -9.76 -7.27 -30.10
CA GLU A 79 -10.18 -6.38 -31.20
C GLU A 79 -11.62 -5.88 -30.98
N ALA A 80 -12.52 -6.77 -30.51
CA ALA A 80 -13.89 -6.39 -30.13
C ALA A 80 -13.93 -5.41 -28.96
N GLY A 81 -13.06 -5.60 -27.96
CA GLY A 81 -12.92 -4.70 -26.83
C GLY A 81 -12.41 -3.32 -27.24
N ASP A 82 -11.39 -3.25 -28.08
CA ASP A 82 -10.86 -1.99 -28.60
C ASP A 82 -11.93 -1.24 -29.42
N ALA A 83 -12.70 -1.94 -30.25
CA ALA A 83 -13.81 -1.36 -30.99
C ALA A 83 -14.93 -0.86 -30.07
N ALA A 84 -15.23 -1.57 -28.96
CA ALA A 84 -16.20 -1.15 -27.96
C ALA A 84 -15.74 0.11 -27.22
N ILE A 85 -14.45 0.23 -26.91
CA ILE A 85 -13.86 1.43 -26.29
C ILE A 85 -13.97 2.62 -27.24
N MET A 86 -13.61 2.46 -28.53
CA MET A 86 -13.75 3.51 -29.55
C MET A 86 -15.22 3.94 -29.73
N PHE A 87 -16.13 2.98 -29.79
CA PHE A 87 -17.56 3.24 -29.88
C PHE A 87 -18.07 4.03 -28.67
N SER A 88 -17.66 3.64 -27.47
CA SER A 88 -18.02 4.33 -26.22
C SER A 88 -17.47 5.76 -26.18
N ALA A 89 -16.21 5.97 -26.59
CA ALA A 89 -15.60 7.30 -26.66
C ALA A 89 -16.44 8.23 -27.56
N LYS A 90 -16.86 7.76 -28.71
CA LYS A 90 -17.68 8.53 -29.64
C LYS A 90 -19.06 8.88 -29.08
N LEU A 91 -19.73 7.93 -28.42
CA LEU A 91 -21.00 8.20 -27.74
C LEU A 91 -20.86 9.23 -26.62
N LEU A 92 -19.73 9.17 -25.88
CA LEU A 92 -19.43 10.16 -24.83
C LEU A 92 -19.23 11.56 -25.44
N GLU A 93 -18.47 11.69 -26.53
CA GLU A 93 -18.28 12.97 -27.22
C GLU A 93 -19.60 13.59 -27.69
N ASP A 94 -20.50 12.77 -28.24
CA ASP A 94 -21.78 13.22 -28.78
C ASP A 94 -22.74 13.78 -27.68
N VAL A 95 -22.60 13.33 -26.43
CA VAL A 95 -23.48 13.68 -25.31
C VAL A 95 -22.90 14.80 -24.45
N LEU A 96 -21.59 14.98 -24.45
CA LEU A 96 -20.94 15.91 -23.55
C LEU A 96 -21.12 17.38 -24.00
N PRO A 97 -21.25 18.32 -23.05
CA PRO A 97 -21.30 19.73 -23.39
C PRO A 97 -19.97 20.20 -24.00
N TYR A 98 -20.03 21.20 -24.85
CA TYR A 98 -18.90 21.74 -25.62
C TYR A 98 -17.69 22.14 -24.75
N ASN A 99 -17.91 22.57 -23.50
CA ASN A 99 -16.84 22.99 -22.59
C ASN A 99 -16.33 21.85 -21.68
N ALA A 100 -16.76 20.63 -21.90
CA ALA A 100 -16.25 19.46 -21.20
C ALA A 100 -14.94 18.96 -21.82
N VAL A 101 -14.06 18.44 -20.99
CA VAL A 101 -12.82 17.79 -21.40
C VAL A 101 -12.98 16.30 -21.19
N LEU A 102 -13.05 15.52 -22.26
CA LEU A 102 -13.09 14.06 -22.24
C LEU A 102 -11.69 13.49 -22.41
N ALA A 103 -11.32 12.56 -21.55
CA ALA A 103 -10.05 11.84 -21.63
C ALA A 103 -10.22 10.35 -21.34
N ARG A 104 -9.38 9.54 -21.97
CA ARG A 104 -9.20 8.14 -21.60
C ARG A 104 -8.06 8.02 -20.59
N MET A 105 -8.33 7.38 -19.47
CA MET A 105 -7.38 7.22 -18.36
C MET A 105 -6.52 5.97 -18.50
N GLY A 106 -7.03 4.97 -19.24
CA GLY A 106 -6.40 3.70 -19.54
C GLY A 106 -7.40 2.55 -19.51
N GLY A 107 -7.17 1.47 -20.23
CA GLY A 107 -8.11 0.33 -20.28
C GLY A 107 -9.52 0.75 -20.68
N ASP A 108 -10.49 0.50 -19.81
CA ASP A 108 -11.92 0.79 -19.91
C ASP A 108 -12.36 2.08 -19.18
N GLU A 109 -11.40 2.87 -18.69
CA GLU A 109 -11.64 4.04 -17.85
C GLU A 109 -11.58 5.34 -18.67
N PHE A 110 -12.59 6.18 -18.45
CA PHE A 110 -12.68 7.54 -18.98
C PHE A 110 -12.85 8.56 -17.85
N ALA A 111 -12.41 9.78 -18.09
CA ALA A 111 -12.66 10.90 -17.20
C ALA A 111 -13.24 12.10 -17.99
N VAL A 112 -14.17 12.80 -17.37
CA VAL A 112 -14.76 14.03 -17.91
C VAL A 112 -14.59 15.15 -16.90
N LEU A 113 -13.99 16.26 -17.31
CA LEU A 113 -13.95 17.49 -16.55
C LEU A 113 -15.00 18.45 -17.10
N MET A 114 -16.02 18.74 -16.31
CA MET A 114 -17.05 19.72 -16.59
C MET A 114 -16.69 21.05 -15.93
N LYS A 115 -16.46 22.08 -16.71
CA LYS A 115 -16.14 23.43 -16.21
C LYS A 115 -17.39 24.27 -15.99
N ASP A 116 -17.37 25.11 -14.94
CA ASP A 116 -18.45 26.04 -14.59
C ASP A 116 -19.83 25.36 -14.54
N CYS A 117 -19.95 24.31 -13.72
CA CYS A 117 -21.17 23.52 -13.63
C CYS A 117 -21.64 23.35 -12.18
N THR A 118 -22.93 23.15 -12.02
CA THR A 118 -23.55 22.77 -10.75
C THR A 118 -23.63 21.24 -10.61
N GLU A 119 -23.92 20.75 -9.40
CA GLU A 119 -24.24 19.35 -9.16
C GLU A 119 -25.33 18.84 -10.11
N ARG A 120 -26.40 19.66 -10.27
CA ARG A 120 -27.52 19.32 -11.14
C ARG A 120 -27.09 19.12 -12.60
N ASP A 121 -26.17 19.95 -13.08
CA ASP A 121 -25.67 19.86 -14.45
C ASP A 121 -24.83 18.56 -14.62
N ALA A 122 -23.97 18.25 -13.67
CA ALA A 122 -23.18 17.01 -13.66
C ALA A 122 -24.09 15.76 -13.65
N VAL A 123 -25.09 15.75 -12.77
CA VAL A 123 -26.09 14.66 -12.68
C VAL A 123 -26.87 14.50 -13.98
N ASN A 124 -27.28 15.59 -14.61
CA ASN A 124 -28.02 15.55 -15.87
C ASN A 124 -27.15 14.95 -17.00
N VAL A 125 -25.88 15.32 -17.06
CA VAL A 125 -24.93 14.74 -18.04
C VAL A 125 -24.75 13.25 -17.79
N CYS A 126 -24.59 12.81 -16.54
CA CYS A 126 -24.47 11.37 -16.22
C CYS A 126 -25.72 10.58 -16.65
N ARG A 127 -26.92 11.12 -16.43
CA ARG A 127 -28.17 10.50 -16.88
C ARG A 127 -28.22 10.38 -18.41
N SER A 128 -27.81 11.44 -19.12
CA SER A 128 -27.75 11.42 -20.58
C SER A 128 -26.75 10.39 -21.09
N ILE A 129 -25.56 10.28 -20.48
CA ILE A 129 -24.57 9.27 -20.82
C ILE A 129 -25.16 7.85 -20.68
N ILE A 130 -25.71 7.53 -19.50
CA ILE A 130 -26.30 6.22 -19.20
C ILE A 130 -27.43 5.87 -20.17
N SER A 131 -28.34 6.82 -20.43
CA SER A 131 -29.42 6.62 -21.39
C SER A 131 -28.90 6.36 -22.80
N THR A 132 -27.97 7.22 -23.29
CA THR A 132 -27.41 7.09 -24.63
C THR A 132 -26.65 5.75 -24.81
N MET A 133 -25.85 5.33 -23.84
CA MET A 133 -25.18 4.04 -23.90
C MET A 133 -26.16 2.86 -23.92
N SER A 134 -27.24 2.93 -23.12
CA SER A 134 -28.27 1.89 -23.07
C SER A 134 -29.13 1.83 -24.35
N GLU A 135 -29.36 2.95 -25.00
CA GLU A 135 -30.16 3.07 -26.22
C GLU A 135 -29.41 2.74 -27.50
N ASN A 136 -28.08 2.77 -27.47
CA ASN A 136 -27.22 2.52 -28.61
C ASN A 136 -26.43 1.23 -28.43
N PRO A 137 -26.95 0.07 -28.86
CA PRO A 137 -26.25 -1.19 -28.72
C PRO A 137 -25.01 -1.24 -29.61
N PHE A 138 -23.93 -1.73 -29.07
CA PHE A 138 -22.70 -2.04 -29.81
C PHE A 138 -22.90 -3.29 -30.68
N LEU A 139 -22.52 -3.19 -31.95
CA LEU A 139 -22.62 -4.29 -32.90
C LEU A 139 -21.21 -4.71 -33.33
N TRP A 140 -20.90 -5.97 -33.13
CA TRP A 140 -19.65 -6.59 -33.55
C TRP A 140 -19.93 -7.92 -34.19
N ASP A 141 -19.66 -8.04 -35.50
CA ASP A 141 -20.09 -9.17 -36.31
C ASP A 141 -21.60 -9.48 -36.13
N ASP A 142 -21.94 -10.69 -35.69
CA ASP A 142 -23.32 -11.11 -35.37
C ASP A 142 -23.70 -10.88 -33.89
N ILE A 143 -22.82 -10.25 -33.10
CA ILE A 143 -23.04 -10.04 -31.66
C ILE A 143 -23.61 -8.63 -31.44
N ARG A 144 -24.75 -8.56 -30.77
CA ARG A 144 -25.35 -7.29 -30.29
C ARG A 144 -25.22 -7.21 -28.77
N LEU A 145 -24.49 -6.22 -28.28
CA LEU A 145 -24.23 -6.01 -26.85
C LEU A 145 -24.71 -4.64 -26.41
N ASN A 146 -25.35 -4.58 -25.26
CA ASN A 146 -25.64 -3.32 -24.57
C ASN A 146 -24.45 -2.98 -23.66
N LEU A 147 -23.62 -2.06 -24.13
CA LEU A 147 -22.54 -1.53 -23.30
C LEU A 147 -23.17 -0.57 -22.26
N THR A 148 -22.77 -0.72 -21.01
CA THR A 148 -23.15 0.17 -19.93
C THR A 148 -21.90 0.73 -19.24
N CYS A 149 -22.06 1.77 -18.45
CA CYS A 149 -20.97 2.31 -17.65
C CYS A 149 -21.43 2.67 -16.22
N SER A 150 -20.48 2.58 -15.31
CA SER A 150 -20.62 3.09 -13.95
C SER A 150 -19.88 4.41 -13.84
N ILE A 151 -20.49 5.41 -13.19
CA ILE A 151 -19.99 6.79 -13.17
C ILE A 151 -19.89 7.28 -11.73
N GLY A 152 -18.72 7.78 -11.33
CA GLY A 152 -18.51 8.52 -10.08
C GLY A 152 -18.42 10.02 -10.35
N ILE A 153 -19.12 10.81 -9.57
CA ILE A 153 -19.14 12.28 -9.66
C ILE A 153 -18.43 12.86 -8.45
N ARG A 154 -17.44 13.75 -8.66
CA ARG A 154 -16.87 14.61 -7.61
C ARG A 154 -17.01 16.07 -8.01
N LEU A 155 -17.72 16.84 -7.21
CA LEU A 155 -17.75 18.30 -7.37
C LEU A 155 -16.42 18.91 -6.95
N ILE A 156 -15.88 19.78 -7.76
CA ILE A 156 -14.63 20.49 -7.50
C ILE A 156 -14.99 21.87 -6.98
N ASP A 157 -14.94 22.02 -5.67
CA ASP A 157 -15.20 23.21 -4.89
C ASP A 157 -14.02 23.54 -3.97
N HIS A 158 -14.20 24.46 -3.03
CA HIS A 158 -13.18 24.87 -2.07
C HIS A 158 -12.69 23.75 -1.14
N THR A 159 -13.33 22.59 -1.13
CA THR A 159 -12.91 21.40 -0.35
C THR A 159 -11.94 20.49 -1.11
N ALA A 160 -11.78 20.73 -2.42
CA ALA A 160 -10.91 19.94 -3.29
C ALA A 160 -9.45 20.39 -3.15
N ALA A 161 -8.62 19.65 -2.43
CA ALA A 161 -7.26 20.08 -2.09
C ALA A 161 -6.21 19.77 -3.17
N SER A 162 -6.39 18.72 -3.99
CA SER A 162 -5.41 18.31 -5.01
C SER A 162 -6.07 17.50 -6.14
N PRO A 163 -5.43 17.45 -7.34
CA PRO A 163 -5.89 16.58 -8.44
C PRO A 163 -6.00 15.11 -8.03
N GLN A 164 -5.04 14.60 -7.27
CA GLN A 164 -5.01 13.22 -6.81
C GLN A 164 -6.21 12.91 -5.90
N MET A 165 -6.55 13.83 -5.00
CA MET A 165 -7.70 13.70 -4.11
C MET A 165 -9.02 13.69 -4.90
N VAL A 166 -9.19 14.61 -5.87
CA VAL A 166 -10.40 14.67 -6.71
C VAL A 166 -10.57 13.38 -7.50
N HIS A 167 -9.47 12.87 -8.09
CA HIS A 167 -9.49 11.62 -8.83
C HIS A 167 -9.87 10.43 -7.93
N ALA A 168 -9.20 10.27 -6.77
CA ALA A 168 -9.49 9.17 -5.84
C ALA A 168 -10.95 9.20 -5.33
N GLN A 169 -11.51 10.39 -5.11
CA GLN A 169 -12.90 10.54 -4.66
C GLN A 169 -13.92 10.24 -5.76
N ALA A 170 -13.63 10.62 -7.01
CA ALA A 170 -14.46 10.27 -8.15
C ALA A 170 -14.42 8.77 -8.44
N ASP A 171 -13.25 8.14 -8.35
CA ASP A 171 -13.07 6.70 -8.50
C ASP A 171 -13.82 5.92 -7.40
N ALA A 172 -13.72 6.35 -6.14
CA ALA A 172 -14.47 5.75 -5.03
C ALA A 172 -16.00 5.79 -5.28
N ALA A 173 -16.52 6.91 -5.78
CA ALA A 173 -17.93 7.03 -6.15
C ALA A 173 -18.30 6.12 -7.34
N CYS A 174 -17.41 5.96 -8.32
CA CYS A 174 -17.58 5.03 -9.43
C CYS A 174 -17.63 3.57 -8.94
N HIS A 175 -16.75 3.22 -8.01
CA HIS A 175 -16.76 1.90 -7.37
C HIS A 175 -18.08 1.63 -6.63
N ALA A 176 -18.59 2.61 -5.88
CA ALA A 176 -19.91 2.52 -5.24
C ALA A 176 -21.04 2.28 -6.26
N ALA A 177 -21.01 2.97 -7.41
CA ALA A 177 -21.97 2.73 -8.48
C ALA A 177 -21.91 1.30 -9.04
N LYS A 178 -20.70 0.71 -9.15
CA LYS A 178 -20.52 -0.70 -9.55
C LYS A 178 -21.09 -1.69 -8.51
N GLU A 179 -20.84 -1.46 -7.22
CA GLU A 179 -21.36 -2.30 -6.13
C GLU A 179 -22.89 -2.26 -6.01
N GLU A 180 -23.50 -1.11 -6.23
CA GLU A 180 -24.95 -0.93 -6.19
C GLU A 180 -25.70 -1.52 -7.38
N GLY A 181 -25.00 -2.14 -8.34
CA GLY A 181 -25.62 -2.89 -9.45
C GLY A 181 -25.29 -2.35 -10.85
N ARG A 182 -24.26 -1.52 -11.00
CA ARG A 182 -23.77 -0.97 -12.27
C ARG A 182 -24.79 -0.15 -13.05
N ASN A 183 -24.41 0.33 -14.24
CA ASN A 183 -25.26 1.14 -15.14
C ASN A 183 -25.93 2.32 -14.42
N ARG A 184 -25.16 3.04 -13.62
CA ARG A 184 -25.61 4.17 -12.80
C ARG A 184 -24.50 5.14 -12.50
N TYR A 185 -24.87 6.26 -11.91
CA TYR A 185 -23.91 7.20 -11.32
C TYR A 185 -24.04 7.21 -9.79
N ASN A 186 -22.97 7.58 -9.11
CA ASN A 186 -22.96 7.92 -7.70
C ASN A 186 -22.23 9.26 -7.51
N LEU A 187 -22.74 10.09 -6.60
CA LEU A 187 -22.14 11.38 -6.24
C LEU A 187 -21.31 11.19 -4.97
N TYR A 188 -20.04 11.57 -5.03
CA TYR A 188 -19.17 11.55 -3.86
C TYR A 188 -19.67 12.56 -2.82
N HIS A 189 -20.06 12.08 -1.66
CA HIS A 189 -20.34 12.86 -0.45
C HIS A 189 -19.33 12.48 0.62
N GLN A 190 -18.65 13.48 1.17
CA GLN A 190 -17.62 13.23 2.20
C GLN A 190 -18.20 12.55 3.44
N ASP A 191 -19.45 12.85 3.77
CA ASP A 191 -20.16 12.23 4.89
C ASP A 191 -20.45 10.74 4.67
N ASP A 192 -20.73 10.33 3.43
CA ASP A 192 -21.01 8.93 3.08
C ASP A 192 -19.75 8.05 3.14
N GLU A 193 -18.62 8.59 2.71
CA GLU A 193 -17.34 7.87 2.80
C GLU A 193 -16.89 7.73 4.26
N ASP A 194 -17.05 8.77 5.06
CA ASP A 194 -16.76 8.70 6.49
C ASP A 194 -17.68 7.71 7.22
N LEU A 195 -18.95 7.66 6.86
CA LEU A 195 -19.90 6.67 7.40
C LEU A 195 -19.52 5.26 6.97
N ARG A 196 -19.18 5.05 5.69
CA ARG A 196 -18.77 3.74 5.15
C ARG A 196 -17.46 3.27 5.78
N ARG A 197 -16.47 4.14 5.89
CA ARG A 197 -15.20 3.83 6.57
C ARG A 197 -15.43 3.44 8.02
N ARG A 198 -16.25 4.19 8.77
CA ARG A 198 -16.61 3.86 10.15
C ARG A 198 -17.32 2.52 10.26
N HIS A 199 -18.20 2.22 9.31
CA HIS A 199 -18.88 0.92 9.29
C HIS A 199 -17.91 -0.24 9.12
N LEU A 200 -17.00 -0.16 8.14
CA LEU A 200 -15.95 -1.17 7.92
C LEU A 200 -15.01 -1.29 9.13
N GLU A 201 -14.64 -0.17 9.75
CA GLU A 201 -13.83 -0.20 10.97
C GLU A 201 -14.56 -0.91 12.13
N MET A 202 -15.87 -0.67 12.30
CA MET A 202 -16.66 -1.36 13.31
C MET A 202 -16.82 -2.85 13.01
N GLU A 203 -16.95 -3.25 11.75
CA GLU A 203 -16.91 -4.66 11.36
C GLU A 203 -15.58 -5.31 11.71
N CYS A 204 -14.45 -4.62 11.48
CA CYS A 204 -13.13 -5.10 11.91
C CYS A 204 -13.02 -5.22 13.44
N VAL A 205 -13.53 -4.25 14.20
CA VAL A 205 -13.57 -4.31 15.67
C VAL A 205 -14.37 -5.52 16.16
N ASN A 206 -15.55 -5.76 15.59
CA ASN A 206 -16.37 -6.92 15.92
C ASN A 206 -15.67 -8.23 15.57
N LEU A 207 -15.03 -8.30 14.38
CA LEU A 207 -14.23 -9.45 13.97
C LEU A 207 -13.14 -9.78 14.99
N VAL A 208 -12.41 -8.75 15.47
CA VAL A 208 -11.36 -8.92 16.49
C VAL A 208 -11.95 -9.44 17.80
N HIS A 209 -13.02 -8.84 18.31
CA HIS A 209 -13.66 -9.30 19.56
C HIS A 209 -14.16 -10.75 19.45
N GLU A 210 -14.78 -11.11 18.34
CA GLU A 210 -15.20 -12.48 18.10
C GLU A 210 -14.01 -13.46 17.99
N ALA A 211 -12.92 -13.03 17.34
CA ALA A 211 -11.73 -13.86 17.20
C ALA A 211 -11.07 -14.10 18.56
N LEU A 212 -10.97 -13.07 19.40
CA LEU A 212 -10.46 -13.17 20.78
C LEU A 212 -11.33 -14.10 21.65
N ALA A 213 -12.66 -13.95 21.56
CA ALA A 213 -13.60 -14.75 22.37
C ALA A 213 -13.65 -16.24 21.97
N ASN A 214 -13.30 -16.59 20.73
CA ASN A 214 -13.43 -17.94 20.18
C ASN A 214 -12.06 -18.57 19.79
N ASP A 215 -10.93 -18.07 20.31
CA ASP A 215 -9.57 -18.55 20.04
C ASP A 215 -9.28 -18.71 18.53
N ARG A 216 -9.72 -17.71 17.72
CA ARG A 216 -9.50 -17.70 16.27
C ARG A 216 -8.29 -16.84 15.85
N LEU A 217 -7.48 -16.40 16.82
CA LEU A 217 -6.16 -15.84 16.57
C LEU A 217 -5.17 -16.98 16.35
N GLU A 218 -4.49 -16.99 15.22
CA GLU A 218 -3.45 -17.98 14.92
C GLU A 218 -2.09 -17.30 14.77
N LEU A 219 -1.07 -17.93 15.36
CA LEU A 219 0.32 -17.50 15.26
C LEU A 219 0.93 -18.03 13.97
N PHE A 220 1.34 -17.10 13.13
CA PHE A 220 2.23 -17.33 12.00
C PHE A 220 3.63 -16.89 12.41
N ALA A 221 4.63 -17.35 11.69
CA ALA A 221 5.98 -16.86 11.86
C ALA A 221 6.66 -16.70 10.51
N GLN A 222 7.61 -15.77 10.46
CA GLN A 222 8.48 -15.57 9.30
C GLN A 222 9.94 -15.66 9.73
N ARG A 223 10.73 -16.40 8.96
CA ARG A 223 12.16 -16.57 9.20
C ARG A 223 12.91 -15.26 9.08
N ILE A 224 13.82 -15.01 10.00
CA ILE A 224 14.86 -13.98 9.95
C ILE A 224 16.20 -14.73 9.75
N LEU A 225 16.90 -14.41 8.67
CA LEU A 225 18.18 -15.03 8.31
C LEU A 225 19.33 -14.22 8.90
N GLY A 226 20.21 -14.84 9.68
CA GLY A 226 21.50 -14.24 10.03
C GLY A 226 22.40 -14.22 8.81
N LEU A 227 23.03 -13.08 8.54
CA LEU A 227 23.95 -12.91 7.40
C LEU A 227 25.41 -13.17 7.77
N ASP A 228 25.72 -13.41 9.04
CA ASP A 228 27.04 -13.79 9.52
C ASP A 228 27.23 -15.30 9.41
N GLU A 229 28.42 -15.77 9.05
CA GLU A 229 28.78 -17.17 8.85
C GLU A 229 28.59 -18.07 10.10
N ASN A 230 28.36 -17.50 11.28
CA ASN A 230 28.20 -18.19 12.55
C ASN A 230 26.77 -18.23 13.10
N SER A 231 25.78 -17.84 12.30
CA SER A 231 24.36 -17.75 12.77
C SER A 231 23.67 -19.11 12.66
N GLU A 232 24.05 -20.05 13.56
CA GLU A 232 23.44 -21.41 13.60
C GLU A 232 22.07 -21.45 14.29
N LYS A 233 21.59 -20.37 14.92
CA LYS A 233 20.35 -20.35 15.70
C LYS A 233 19.15 -19.94 14.87
N MET A 234 17.97 -20.43 15.28
CA MET A 234 16.70 -20.03 14.66
C MET A 234 16.31 -18.63 15.10
N HIS A 235 15.98 -17.78 14.12
CA HIS A 235 15.40 -16.46 14.35
C HIS A 235 14.12 -16.33 13.54
N PHE A 236 13.05 -15.88 14.18
CA PHE A 236 11.77 -15.64 13.50
C PHE A 236 10.96 -14.55 14.16
N GLU A 237 10.11 -13.92 13.37
CA GLU A 237 9.12 -12.94 13.81
C GLU A 237 7.74 -13.57 13.87
N ILE A 238 7.02 -13.32 14.97
CA ILE A 238 5.62 -13.74 15.15
C ILE A 238 4.69 -12.75 14.44
N LEU A 239 3.85 -13.31 13.58
CA LEU A 239 2.85 -12.58 12.82
C LEU A 239 1.46 -13.14 13.14
N VAL A 240 0.53 -12.26 13.53
CA VAL A 240 -0.83 -12.71 13.85
C VAL A 240 -1.69 -12.83 12.59
N ARG A 241 -2.61 -13.78 12.58
CA ARG A 241 -3.69 -13.92 11.60
C ARG A 241 -5.00 -14.18 12.34
N ILE A 242 -6.11 -13.66 11.80
CA ILE A 242 -7.45 -14.03 12.27
C ILE A 242 -8.00 -15.07 11.29
N LYS A 243 -8.48 -16.19 11.80
CA LYS A 243 -9.21 -17.19 11.02
C LYS A 243 -10.69 -16.85 11.02
N ASN A 244 -11.25 -16.55 9.85
CA ASN A 244 -12.68 -16.28 9.73
C ASN A 244 -13.52 -17.57 9.87
N ILE A 245 -14.84 -17.42 9.91
CA ILE A 245 -15.77 -18.56 10.04
C ILE A 245 -15.73 -19.55 8.86
N LYS A 246 -15.18 -19.13 7.72
CA LYS A 246 -14.97 -19.99 6.53
C LYS A 246 -13.60 -20.70 6.55
N GLY A 247 -12.77 -20.45 7.54
CA GLY A 247 -11.43 -21.00 7.66
C GLY A 247 -10.34 -20.25 6.90
N GLU A 248 -10.65 -19.08 6.35
CA GLU A 248 -9.68 -18.24 5.62
C GLU A 248 -8.92 -17.33 6.59
N TYR A 249 -7.65 -17.06 6.29
CA TYR A 249 -6.81 -16.17 7.10
C TYR A 249 -6.92 -14.72 6.67
N ILE A 250 -7.18 -13.85 7.64
CA ILE A 250 -7.24 -12.40 7.48
C ILE A 250 -5.94 -11.80 8.00
N SER A 251 -5.30 -10.97 7.17
CA SER A 251 -4.01 -10.35 7.50
C SER A 251 -4.17 -9.15 8.46
N PRO A 252 -3.14 -8.81 9.27
CA PRO A 252 -3.16 -7.67 10.20
C PRO A 252 -3.46 -6.34 9.51
N GLY A 253 -3.01 -6.13 8.28
CA GLY A 253 -3.26 -4.89 7.53
C GLY A 253 -4.75 -4.53 7.40
N ILE A 254 -5.67 -5.52 7.54
CA ILE A 254 -7.10 -5.29 7.48
C ILE A 254 -7.67 -4.85 8.84
N PHE A 255 -7.28 -5.50 9.95
CA PHE A 255 -7.90 -5.28 11.26
C PHE A 255 -7.07 -4.45 12.23
N MET A 256 -5.74 -4.40 12.10
CA MET A 256 -4.89 -3.63 13.03
C MET A 256 -5.16 -2.13 13.00
N PRO A 257 -5.34 -1.46 11.84
CA PRO A 257 -5.63 -0.02 11.82
C PRO A 257 -6.90 0.36 12.59
N ALA A 258 -7.96 -0.46 12.47
CA ALA A 258 -9.18 -0.28 13.25
C ALA A 258 -8.94 -0.58 14.74
N SER A 259 -8.19 -1.64 15.06
CA SER A 259 -7.87 -2.02 16.43
C SER A 259 -7.08 -0.94 17.17
N GLU A 260 -6.17 -0.27 16.51
CA GLU A 260 -5.43 0.87 17.05
C GLU A 260 -6.33 2.08 17.24
N ARG A 261 -7.11 2.45 16.23
CA ARG A 261 -8.03 3.59 16.31
C ARG A 261 -9.05 3.47 17.45
N TYR A 262 -9.58 2.27 17.66
CA TYR A 262 -10.55 1.99 18.72
C TYR A 262 -9.91 1.50 20.02
N ASN A 263 -8.57 1.58 20.12
CA ASN A 263 -7.80 1.27 21.33
C ASN A 263 -8.01 -0.15 21.87
N ILE A 264 -8.18 -1.14 20.97
CA ILE A 264 -8.32 -2.56 21.33
C ILE A 264 -7.10 -3.40 20.93
N ALA A 265 -6.09 -2.80 20.28
CA ALA A 265 -4.89 -3.51 19.83
C ALA A 265 -4.15 -4.20 20.99
N HIS A 266 -4.16 -3.62 22.19
CA HIS A 266 -3.57 -4.23 23.38
C HIS A 266 -4.20 -5.58 23.78
N LEU A 267 -5.44 -5.86 23.38
CA LEU A 267 -6.08 -7.16 23.60
C LEU A 267 -5.50 -8.22 22.67
N ILE A 268 -5.22 -7.85 21.42
CA ILE A 268 -4.54 -8.71 20.44
C ILE A 268 -3.12 -9.01 20.92
N ASP A 269 -2.36 -7.96 21.27
CA ASP A 269 -0.98 -8.09 21.73
C ASP A 269 -0.91 -8.99 22.97
N ARG A 270 -1.85 -8.84 23.92
CA ARG A 270 -1.95 -9.70 25.10
C ARG A 270 -2.12 -11.17 24.73
N GLN A 271 -3.00 -11.48 23.79
CA GLN A 271 -3.22 -12.86 23.36
C GLN A 271 -2.04 -13.41 22.58
N VAL A 272 -1.44 -12.62 21.68
CA VAL A 272 -0.26 -13.01 20.92
C VAL A 272 0.92 -13.32 21.85
N VAL A 273 1.22 -12.46 22.82
CA VAL A 273 2.27 -12.68 23.82
C VAL A 273 2.00 -13.96 24.61
N GLY A 274 0.79 -14.09 25.16
CA GLY A 274 0.42 -15.26 25.96
C GLY A 274 0.52 -16.58 25.20
N GLN A 275 -0.01 -16.60 23.98
CA GLN A 275 0.06 -17.79 23.11
C GLN A 275 1.51 -18.12 22.70
N THR A 276 2.34 -17.11 22.38
CA THR A 276 3.74 -17.31 21.99
C THR A 276 4.54 -17.92 23.13
N LEU A 277 4.45 -17.34 24.31
CA LEU A 277 5.17 -17.84 25.50
C LEU A 277 4.71 -19.27 25.83
N SER A 278 3.40 -19.51 25.90
CA SER A 278 2.84 -20.83 26.20
C SER A 278 3.27 -21.89 25.13
N TRP A 279 3.30 -21.49 23.84
CA TRP A 279 3.73 -22.38 22.76
C TRP A 279 5.21 -22.76 22.89
N LEU A 280 6.08 -21.81 23.22
CA LEU A 280 7.52 -22.05 23.43
C LEU A 280 7.78 -22.88 24.69
N GLU A 281 7.12 -22.59 25.82
CA GLU A 281 7.31 -23.32 27.09
C GLU A 281 6.99 -24.80 27.00
N GLN A 282 6.04 -25.18 26.11
CA GLN A 282 5.72 -26.58 25.84
C GLN A 282 6.79 -27.30 25.00
N ARG A 283 7.83 -26.56 24.53
CA ARG A 283 8.86 -27.06 23.59
C ARG A 283 10.27 -26.63 24.01
N PRO A 284 10.80 -27.16 25.13
CA PRO A 284 12.12 -26.77 25.63
C PRO A 284 13.24 -27.00 24.61
N ASP A 285 13.13 -28.05 23.79
CA ASP A 285 14.04 -28.36 22.68
C ASP A 285 14.14 -27.20 21.68
N ILE A 286 13.03 -26.56 21.35
CA ILE A 286 13.03 -25.38 20.47
C ILE A 286 13.69 -24.18 21.16
N ILE A 287 13.43 -24.00 22.46
CA ILE A 287 14.05 -22.90 23.22
C ILE A 287 15.58 -22.98 23.14
N ASP A 288 16.18 -24.16 23.25
CA ASP A 288 17.62 -24.31 23.17
C ASP A 288 18.20 -23.91 21.81
N GLU A 289 17.48 -24.19 20.73
CA GLU A 289 17.85 -23.87 19.36
C GLU A 289 17.49 -22.41 18.97
N LEU A 290 16.60 -21.76 19.70
CA LEU A 290 16.14 -20.41 19.44
C LEU A 290 17.24 -19.39 19.69
N GLY A 291 17.49 -18.53 18.72
CA GLY A 291 18.31 -17.33 18.86
C GLY A 291 17.44 -16.13 19.27
N MET A 292 16.35 -15.90 18.52
CA MET A 292 15.46 -14.77 18.78
C MET A 292 14.04 -15.09 18.28
N CYS A 293 13.05 -14.79 19.11
CA CYS A 293 11.64 -14.74 18.76
C CYS A 293 11.16 -13.30 18.88
N SER A 294 10.84 -12.67 17.77
CA SER A 294 10.34 -11.30 17.71
C SER A 294 8.82 -11.26 17.80
N ILE A 295 8.29 -10.35 18.59
CA ILE A 295 6.85 -10.13 18.82
C ILE A 295 6.52 -8.67 18.63
N ASN A 296 5.66 -8.37 17.68
CA ASN A 296 5.16 -7.02 17.43
C ASN A 296 4.24 -6.54 18.54
N LEU A 297 4.40 -5.29 18.95
CA LEU A 297 3.53 -4.60 19.89
C LEU A 297 3.01 -3.29 19.31
N SER A 298 1.73 -3.03 19.49
CA SER A 298 1.14 -1.75 19.09
C SER A 298 1.64 -0.60 19.98
N GLY A 299 1.71 0.60 19.40
CA GLY A 299 2.07 1.80 20.14
C GLY A 299 1.16 2.10 21.34
N HIS A 300 -0.11 1.72 21.25
CA HIS A 300 -1.10 1.89 22.31
C HIS A 300 -0.82 0.99 23.51
N SER A 301 -0.28 -0.20 23.29
CA SER A 301 0.05 -1.16 24.34
C SER A 301 1.12 -0.65 25.30
N MET A 302 2.10 0.12 24.81
CA MET A 302 3.10 0.77 25.69
C MET A 302 2.47 1.72 26.73
N GLY A 303 1.30 2.29 26.41
CA GLY A 303 0.55 3.21 27.24
C GLY A 303 -0.45 2.55 28.18
N ASN A 304 -0.80 1.33 27.92
CA ASN A 304 -1.79 0.60 28.69
C ASN A 304 -1.14 -0.06 29.91
N ARG A 305 -1.45 0.45 31.11
CA ARG A 305 -0.84 -0.01 32.35
C ARG A 305 -1.11 -1.48 32.63
N GLU A 306 -2.34 -1.94 32.39
CA GLU A 306 -2.73 -3.33 32.63
C GLU A 306 -1.99 -4.29 31.71
N PHE A 307 -1.82 -3.90 30.44
CA PHE A 307 -1.03 -4.67 29.47
C PHE A 307 0.45 -4.73 29.86
N VAL A 308 1.04 -3.59 30.25
CA VAL A 308 2.46 -3.54 30.64
C VAL A 308 2.73 -4.39 31.90
N GLU A 309 1.84 -4.37 32.91
CA GLU A 309 1.95 -5.24 34.09
C GLU A 309 1.82 -6.71 33.68
N PHE A 310 0.80 -7.07 32.88
CA PHE A 310 0.65 -8.43 32.33
C PHE A 310 1.91 -8.90 31.58
N LEU A 311 2.46 -8.06 30.69
CA LEU A 311 3.66 -8.41 29.90
C LEU A 311 4.86 -8.72 30.79
N ILE A 312 5.10 -7.86 31.80
CA ILE A 312 6.21 -8.02 32.73
C ILE A 312 6.05 -9.29 33.58
N ASP A 313 4.85 -9.53 34.10
CA ASP A 313 4.55 -10.73 34.88
C ASP A 313 4.73 -11.98 34.03
N SER A 314 4.17 -11.98 32.81
CA SER A 314 4.29 -13.11 31.87
C SER A 314 5.75 -13.44 31.50
N LEU A 315 6.57 -12.41 31.25
CA LEU A 315 7.99 -12.59 30.92
C LEU A 315 8.81 -13.03 32.15
N SER A 316 8.47 -12.53 33.34
CA SER A 316 9.18 -12.88 34.59
C SER A 316 8.87 -14.29 35.07
N ASP A 317 7.63 -14.75 34.88
CA ASP A 317 7.18 -16.08 35.29
C ASP A 317 7.53 -17.16 34.25
N SER A 318 7.87 -16.77 33.02
CA SER A 318 8.18 -17.67 31.94
C SER A 318 9.52 -18.40 32.14
N SER A 319 9.58 -19.68 31.77
CA SER A 319 10.81 -20.45 31.70
C SER A 319 11.73 -20.08 30.53
N ILE A 320 11.28 -19.23 29.61
CA ILE A 320 12.02 -18.82 28.42
C ILE A 320 13.06 -17.76 28.81
N PRO A 321 14.34 -17.93 28.47
CA PRO A 321 15.34 -16.90 28.72
C PRO A 321 14.97 -15.59 28.02
N CYS A 322 14.77 -14.52 28.78
CA CYS A 322 14.27 -13.23 28.27
C CYS A 322 15.10 -12.68 27.09
N HIS A 323 16.42 -12.96 27.06
CA HIS A 323 17.28 -12.53 25.94
C HIS A 323 16.98 -13.23 24.60
N LYS A 324 16.08 -14.21 24.57
CA LYS A 324 15.57 -14.85 23.35
C LYS A 324 14.27 -14.23 22.84
N ILE A 325 13.68 -13.34 23.63
CA ILE A 325 12.45 -12.59 23.26
C ILE A 325 12.84 -11.19 22.85
N CYS A 326 12.41 -10.77 21.67
CA CYS A 326 12.54 -9.43 21.14
C CYS A 326 11.15 -8.79 20.99
N LEU A 327 10.95 -7.64 21.55
CA LEU A 327 9.71 -6.88 21.37
C LEU A 327 9.92 -5.81 20.28
N GLU A 328 9.08 -5.82 19.25
CA GLU A 328 9.19 -4.91 18.12
C GLU A 328 8.15 -3.79 18.23
N ILE A 329 8.57 -2.56 17.99
CA ILE A 329 7.73 -1.37 18.05
C ILE A 329 8.13 -0.45 16.90
N THR A 330 7.15 0.04 16.15
CA THR A 330 7.44 0.93 15.02
C THR A 330 8.07 2.25 15.46
N GLU A 331 8.93 2.82 14.62
CA GLU A 331 9.56 4.12 14.85
C GLU A 331 8.51 5.20 15.16
N THR A 332 7.44 5.26 14.36
CA THR A 332 6.36 6.23 14.53
C THR A 332 5.69 6.12 15.89
N ALA A 333 5.43 4.91 16.37
CA ALA A 333 4.82 4.66 17.67
C ALA A 333 5.74 5.09 18.82
N ALA A 334 7.04 4.77 18.75
CA ALA A 334 8.02 5.19 19.75
C ALA A 334 8.21 6.72 19.79
N MET A 335 8.15 7.38 18.64
CA MET A 335 8.32 8.83 18.51
C MET A 335 7.09 9.61 18.96
N SER A 336 5.88 9.09 18.78
CA SER A 336 4.62 9.75 19.17
C SER A 336 4.58 10.05 20.69
N ASN A 337 5.21 9.21 21.52
CA ASN A 337 5.36 9.45 22.96
C ASN A 337 6.71 8.95 23.47
N MET A 338 7.78 9.63 23.10
CA MET A 338 9.17 9.28 23.45
C MET A 338 9.40 9.03 24.94
N LYS A 339 8.81 9.84 25.83
CA LYS A 339 9.01 9.66 27.29
C LYS A 339 8.43 8.33 27.78
N GLN A 340 7.27 7.95 27.25
CA GLN A 340 6.62 6.71 27.60
C GLN A 340 7.37 5.52 27.00
N ALA A 341 7.80 5.62 25.73
CA ALA A 341 8.61 4.60 25.07
C ALA A 341 9.90 4.32 25.86
N ILE A 342 10.66 5.34 26.24
CA ILE A 342 11.87 5.17 27.05
C ILE A 342 11.57 4.45 28.38
N LYS A 343 10.50 4.85 29.09
CA LYS A 343 10.12 4.21 30.36
C LYS A 343 9.75 2.73 30.16
N PHE A 344 8.98 2.43 29.13
CA PHE A 344 8.59 1.06 28.79
C PHE A 344 9.82 0.22 28.41
N PHE A 345 10.65 0.71 27.50
CA PHE A 345 11.85 0.02 27.03
C PHE A 345 12.83 -0.26 28.19
N THR A 346 13.01 0.71 29.09
CA THR A 346 13.89 0.52 30.26
C THR A 346 13.40 -0.66 31.12
N ARG A 347 12.10 -0.74 31.41
CA ARG A 347 11.54 -1.85 32.20
C ARG A 347 11.72 -3.21 31.51
N ILE A 348 11.52 -3.27 30.20
CA ILE A 348 11.72 -4.51 29.42
C ILE A 348 13.19 -4.91 29.37
N LYS A 349 14.10 -3.95 29.25
CA LYS A 349 15.55 -4.20 29.32
C LYS A 349 16.01 -4.69 30.67
N GLU A 350 15.40 -4.25 31.77
CA GLU A 350 15.68 -4.73 33.15
C GLU A 350 15.36 -6.22 33.28
N LEU A 351 14.43 -6.78 32.50
CA LEU A 351 14.13 -8.21 32.44
C LEU A 351 15.15 -8.98 31.58
N GLY A 352 15.97 -8.29 30.78
CA GLY A 352 16.92 -8.88 29.87
C GLY A 352 16.39 -9.20 28.47
N CYS A 353 15.16 -8.76 28.13
CA CYS A 353 14.60 -8.89 26.78
C CYS A 353 15.28 -7.94 25.79
N MET A 354 15.22 -8.31 24.51
CA MET A 354 15.63 -7.43 23.40
C MET A 354 14.49 -6.54 22.96
N ILE A 355 14.83 -5.41 22.37
CA ILE A 355 13.89 -4.47 21.77
C ILE A 355 14.35 -4.12 20.35
N ALA A 356 13.45 -4.22 19.39
CA ALA A 356 13.65 -3.78 18.03
C ALA A 356 12.81 -2.53 17.72
N LEU A 357 13.41 -1.59 17.01
CA LEU A 357 12.71 -0.44 16.43
C LEU A 357 12.41 -0.76 14.96
N ASP A 358 11.13 -0.84 14.65
CA ASP A 358 10.61 -1.26 13.35
C ASP A 358 10.30 -0.09 12.41
N ASP A 359 10.24 -0.34 11.10
CA ASP A 359 10.00 0.64 10.02
C ASP A 359 10.97 1.83 10.05
N PHE A 360 12.23 1.60 10.41
CA PHE A 360 13.19 2.67 10.62
C PHE A 360 13.59 3.36 9.31
N GLY A 361 13.47 4.69 9.33
CA GLY A 361 13.83 5.58 8.21
C GLY A 361 12.65 6.04 7.38
N SER A 362 11.44 5.46 7.52
CA SER A 362 10.23 5.90 6.82
C SER A 362 9.68 7.24 7.34
N GLY A 363 10.13 7.71 8.52
CA GLY A 363 9.69 8.95 9.15
C GLY A 363 10.58 10.17 8.88
N LEU A 364 10.10 11.37 9.26
CA LEU A 364 10.83 12.65 9.15
C LEU A 364 11.97 12.80 10.17
N SER A 365 12.80 11.81 10.36
CA SER A 365 13.62 11.70 11.56
C SER A 365 15.03 12.27 11.44
N SER A 366 15.40 13.09 12.38
CA SER A 366 16.80 13.27 12.72
C SER A 366 17.24 12.06 13.56
N PHE A 367 18.25 11.30 13.15
CA PHE A 367 18.79 10.11 13.84
C PHE A 367 19.18 10.33 15.33
N GLY A 368 19.07 11.56 15.81
CA GLY A 368 19.48 11.95 17.18
C GLY A 368 18.68 11.32 18.31
N TYR A 369 17.45 10.86 18.07
CA TYR A 369 16.63 10.21 19.10
C TYR A 369 17.01 8.75 19.33
N LEU A 370 17.56 8.05 18.30
CA LEU A 370 17.99 6.65 18.42
C LEU A 370 19.02 6.46 19.56
N LYS A 371 19.86 7.49 19.81
CA LYS A 371 20.80 7.50 20.94
C LYS A 371 20.11 7.45 22.30
N LYS A 372 18.87 7.91 22.40
CA LYS A 372 18.11 7.98 23.66
C LYS A 372 17.28 6.74 23.91
N LEU A 373 16.99 5.97 22.88
CA LEU A 373 16.19 4.76 22.97
C LEU A 373 17.07 3.55 23.30
N PRO A 374 16.77 2.82 24.40
CA PRO A 374 17.52 1.63 24.78
C PRO A 374 17.09 0.41 23.95
N VAL A 375 17.18 0.51 22.63
CA VAL A 375 16.87 -0.56 21.68
C VAL A 375 18.15 -1.32 21.30
N ASP A 376 18.00 -2.58 20.96
CA ASP A 376 19.11 -3.49 20.59
C ASP A 376 19.20 -3.64 19.05
N ILE A 377 18.05 -3.58 18.37
CA ILE A 377 17.91 -3.88 16.96
C ILE A 377 17.21 -2.71 16.25
N VAL A 378 17.64 -2.44 15.03
CA VAL A 378 16.99 -1.50 14.11
C VAL A 378 16.60 -2.27 12.86
N LYS A 379 15.30 -2.33 12.56
CA LYS A 379 14.77 -2.94 11.33
C LYS A 379 14.68 -1.86 10.27
N ILE A 380 15.40 -2.06 9.17
CA ILE A 380 15.49 -1.10 8.05
C ILE A 380 14.28 -1.31 7.16
N ASP A 381 13.46 -0.25 7.00
CA ASP A 381 12.24 -0.30 6.21
C ASP A 381 12.49 -0.77 4.77
N GLY A 382 11.59 -1.59 4.27
CA GLY A 382 11.58 -2.12 2.92
C GLY A 382 11.62 -1.07 1.81
N LEU A 383 11.22 0.18 2.09
CA LEU A 383 11.33 1.29 1.15
C LEU A 383 12.76 1.50 0.65
N PHE A 384 13.78 1.19 1.47
CA PHE A 384 15.19 1.34 1.11
C PHE A 384 15.85 0.03 0.71
N VAL A 385 15.22 -1.11 1.04
CA VAL A 385 15.83 -2.43 0.81
C VAL A 385 15.44 -3.02 -0.53
N ARG A 386 14.21 -2.80 -1.00
CA ARG A 386 13.66 -3.44 -2.20
C ARG A 386 14.49 -3.20 -3.47
N ASP A 387 14.99 -1.98 -3.63
CA ASP A 387 15.70 -1.55 -4.84
C ASP A 387 17.19 -1.29 -4.58
N ILE A 388 17.76 -1.79 -3.47
CA ILE A 388 19.16 -1.55 -3.06
C ILE A 388 20.19 -2.02 -4.10
N ASP A 389 19.83 -3.03 -4.90
CA ASP A 389 20.66 -3.61 -5.95
C ASP A 389 20.71 -2.76 -7.23
N VAL A 390 19.72 -1.90 -7.45
CA VAL A 390 19.58 -1.07 -8.66
C VAL A 390 19.55 0.43 -8.39
N ASN A 391 19.24 0.86 -7.17
CA ASN A 391 19.14 2.28 -6.76
C ASN A 391 20.31 2.68 -5.84
N GLU A 392 21.19 3.53 -6.36
CA GLU A 392 22.36 4.00 -5.60
C GLU A 392 21.98 4.80 -4.34
N MET A 393 20.87 5.54 -4.37
CA MET A 393 20.43 6.31 -3.21
C MET A 393 19.95 5.38 -2.08
N ASP A 394 19.22 4.33 -2.39
CA ASP A 394 18.75 3.34 -1.41
C ASP A 394 19.93 2.59 -0.80
N HIS A 395 20.94 2.24 -1.62
CA HIS A 395 22.20 1.66 -1.14
C HIS A 395 22.93 2.58 -0.14
N VAL A 396 22.99 3.91 -0.42
CA VAL A 396 23.58 4.90 0.48
C VAL A 396 22.76 5.02 1.77
N MET A 397 21.43 4.98 1.69
CA MET A 397 20.54 5.04 2.87
C MET A 397 20.73 3.82 3.77
N VAL A 398 20.67 2.62 3.23
CA VAL A 398 20.87 1.38 4.00
C VAL A 398 22.26 1.37 4.65
N ARG A 399 23.32 1.73 3.91
CA ARG A 399 24.68 1.88 4.45
C ARG A 399 24.70 2.83 5.64
N SER A 400 24.11 4.03 5.48
CA SER A 400 24.14 5.06 6.51
C SER A 400 23.42 4.62 7.79
N ILE A 401 22.26 3.96 7.66
CA ILE A 401 21.50 3.42 8.78
C ILE A 401 22.31 2.31 9.47
N ASN A 402 22.90 1.39 8.71
CA ASN A 402 23.67 0.27 9.26
C ASN A 402 24.93 0.75 10.00
N ASP A 403 25.69 1.69 9.40
CA ASP A 403 26.89 2.26 10.02
C ASP A 403 26.55 2.99 11.32
N LEU A 404 25.46 3.75 11.33
CA LEU A 404 24.97 4.44 12.53
C LEU A 404 24.58 3.44 13.63
N ALA A 405 23.80 2.41 13.30
CA ALA A 405 23.40 1.37 14.23
C ALA A 405 24.62 0.67 14.84
N LYS A 406 25.58 0.26 14.02
CA LYS A 406 26.84 -0.35 14.45
C LYS A 406 27.65 0.54 15.40
N GLN A 407 27.78 1.84 15.11
CA GLN A 407 28.49 2.78 15.99
C GLN A 407 27.80 2.93 17.35
N MET A 408 26.49 2.68 17.41
CA MET A 408 25.71 2.69 18.65
C MET A 408 25.65 1.29 19.32
N GLY A 409 26.35 0.28 18.81
CA GLY A 409 26.34 -1.07 19.34
C GLY A 409 25.01 -1.81 19.15
N LYS A 410 24.26 -1.47 18.10
CA LYS A 410 22.97 -2.07 17.75
C LYS A 410 23.13 -2.99 16.53
N HIS A 411 22.29 -4.02 16.44
CA HIS A 411 22.16 -4.87 15.27
C HIS A 411 21.17 -4.30 14.28
N THR A 412 21.26 -4.72 13.02
CA THR A 412 20.34 -4.33 11.96
C THR A 412 19.67 -5.53 11.32
N VAL A 413 18.39 -5.39 10.98
CA VAL A 413 17.61 -6.33 10.18
C VAL A 413 17.14 -5.59 8.94
N ALA A 414 17.44 -6.10 7.75
CA ALA A 414 16.88 -5.55 6.51
C ALA A 414 15.59 -6.30 6.15
N GLU A 415 14.51 -5.54 5.90
CA GLU A 415 13.21 -6.08 5.59
C GLU A 415 12.91 -6.12 4.09
N PHE A 416 11.86 -6.86 3.68
CA PHE A 416 11.40 -6.97 2.29
C PHE A 416 12.48 -7.42 1.30
N VAL A 417 13.35 -8.32 1.71
CA VAL A 417 14.36 -8.93 0.84
C VAL A 417 13.67 -9.88 -0.15
N GLU A 418 13.67 -9.54 -1.45
CA GLU A 418 12.89 -10.23 -2.47
C GLU A 418 13.74 -11.04 -3.45
N ASN A 419 15.05 -10.79 -3.53
CA ASN A 419 15.98 -11.51 -4.41
C ASN A 419 17.36 -11.73 -3.78
N THR A 420 18.18 -12.59 -4.41
CA THR A 420 19.52 -12.95 -3.91
C THR A 420 20.53 -11.80 -4.07
N GLN A 421 20.36 -10.94 -5.08
CA GLN A 421 21.23 -9.78 -5.31
C GLN A 421 21.14 -8.79 -4.14
N ILE A 422 19.94 -8.62 -3.57
CA ILE A 422 19.76 -7.85 -2.34
C ILE A 422 20.52 -8.48 -1.18
N ILE A 423 20.47 -9.81 -0.99
CA ILE A 423 21.22 -10.50 0.06
C ILE A 423 22.71 -10.22 -0.07
N ASP A 424 23.28 -10.36 -1.28
CA ASP A 424 24.70 -10.12 -1.54
C ASP A 424 25.10 -8.68 -1.15
N LYS A 425 24.27 -7.69 -1.47
CA LYS A 425 24.49 -6.29 -1.10
C LYS A 425 24.42 -6.07 0.41
N LEU A 426 23.49 -6.70 1.11
CA LEU A 426 23.36 -6.60 2.56
C LEU A 426 24.58 -7.21 3.27
N ILE A 427 25.10 -8.34 2.76
CA ILE A 427 26.34 -8.96 3.26
C ILE A 427 27.53 -8.00 3.02
N GLU A 428 27.66 -7.42 1.83
CA GLU A 428 28.71 -6.44 1.50
C GLU A 428 28.70 -5.23 2.47
N LEU A 429 27.52 -4.75 2.84
CA LEU A 429 27.32 -3.66 3.80
C LEU A 429 27.51 -4.12 5.25
N GLY A 430 27.53 -5.44 5.47
CA GLY A 430 27.66 -6.05 6.80
C GLY A 430 26.42 -5.85 7.66
N VAL A 431 25.22 -5.87 7.10
CA VAL A 431 23.95 -5.96 7.82
C VAL A 431 23.91 -7.29 8.57
N ASN A 432 23.33 -7.32 9.79
CA ASN A 432 23.38 -8.51 10.62
C ASN A 432 22.35 -9.57 10.22
N TYR A 433 21.14 -9.14 9.90
CA TYR A 433 20.03 -10.03 9.59
C TYR A 433 19.25 -9.54 8.38
N ALA A 434 18.56 -10.48 7.73
CA ALA A 434 17.67 -10.21 6.60
C ALA A 434 16.34 -10.93 6.77
N GLN A 435 15.25 -10.29 6.29
CA GLN A 435 13.90 -10.85 6.29
C GLN A 435 13.19 -10.49 4.99
N GLY A 436 12.48 -11.44 4.39
CA GLY A 436 11.76 -11.21 3.14
C GLY A 436 11.29 -12.48 2.47
N TYR A 437 10.59 -12.35 1.37
CA TYR A 437 9.95 -13.50 0.72
C TYR A 437 10.93 -14.48 0.06
N ILE A 438 12.11 -14.03 -0.30
CA ILE A 438 13.16 -14.94 -0.80
C ILE A 438 13.71 -15.85 0.32
N ILE A 439 13.72 -15.37 1.57
CA ILE A 439 14.17 -16.11 2.75
C ILE A 439 13.08 -17.06 3.23
N GLY A 440 11.83 -16.60 3.26
CA GLY A 440 10.66 -17.39 3.62
C GLY A 440 9.40 -16.54 3.70
N ARG A 441 8.28 -17.11 3.25
CA ARG A 441 6.97 -16.48 3.44
C ARG A 441 6.45 -16.81 4.83
N PRO A 442 5.61 -15.91 5.43
CA PRO A 442 4.94 -16.24 6.69
C PRO A 442 4.15 -17.55 6.60
N LYS A 443 4.35 -18.45 7.58
CA LYS A 443 3.68 -19.75 7.72
C LYS A 443 3.13 -19.92 9.13
N PRO A 444 2.20 -20.84 9.37
CA PRO A 444 1.85 -21.24 10.74
C PRO A 444 3.11 -21.54 11.56
N LEU A 445 3.19 -21.02 12.79
CA LEU A 445 4.40 -21.09 13.63
C LEU A 445 4.95 -22.51 13.74
N ALA A 446 4.09 -23.51 13.96
CA ALA A 446 4.51 -24.90 14.09
C ALA A 446 5.14 -25.46 12.79
N GLU A 447 4.62 -25.07 11.63
CA GLU A 447 5.12 -25.48 10.32
C GLU A 447 6.50 -24.86 10.03
N LEU A 448 6.67 -23.57 10.30
CA LEU A 448 7.95 -22.90 10.09
C LEU A 448 9.05 -23.53 10.96
N VAL A 449 8.77 -23.75 12.25
CA VAL A 449 9.77 -24.29 13.17
C VAL A 449 10.19 -25.70 12.78
N GLU A 450 9.25 -26.54 12.35
CA GLU A 450 9.54 -27.88 11.87
C GLU A 450 10.43 -27.85 10.61
N GLU A 451 10.14 -26.95 9.66
CA GLU A 451 10.96 -26.76 8.46
C GLU A 451 12.38 -26.32 8.81
N LEU A 452 12.55 -25.35 9.70
CA LEU A 452 13.87 -24.87 10.13
C LEU A 452 14.69 -25.96 10.83
N ARG A 453 14.05 -26.86 11.56
CA ARG A 453 14.71 -27.99 12.20
C ARG A 453 15.20 -29.04 11.18
N GLN A 454 14.35 -29.36 10.20
CA GLN A 454 14.71 -30.31 9.15
C GLN A 454 15.89 -29.80 8.29
N GLU A 455 15.90 -28.49 7.95
CA GLU A 455 17.01 -27.86 7.24
C GLU A 455 18.33 -28.02 8.03
N ARG A 456 18.34 -27.75 9.34
CA ARG A 456 19.54 -27.88 10.20
C ARG A 456 20.00 -29.31 10.36
N GLU A 457 19.11 -30.29 10.50
CA GLU A 457 19.47 -31.67 10.55
C GLU A 457 20.21 -32.14 9.27
N ILE A 458 19.77 -31.62 8.12
CA ILE A 458 20.41 -31.90 6.83
C ILE A 458 21.80 -31.25 6.76
N GLU A 459 21.94 -29.99 7.20
CA GLU A 459 23.22 -29.28 7.23
C GLU A 459 24.24 -29.92 8.15
N GLN A 460 23.83 -30.55 9.27
CA GLN A 460 24.72 -31.28 10.18
C GLN A 460 25.15 -32.64 9.64
N LEU A 461 24.51 -33.19 8.62
CA LEU A 461 24.80 -34.47 8.00
C LEU A 461 25.75 -34.35 6.79
N VAL A 462 25.99 -33.13 6.29
CA VAL A 462 26.87 -32.80 5.17
C VAL A 462 28.20 -32.24 5.66
#